data_d7a42608765097077c52075a1a1ff828
#
_entry.id   d7a42608765097077c52075a1a1ff828
#
_cell.length_a   1.000
_cell.length_b   1.000
_cell.length_c   1.000
_cell.angle_alpha   90.00
_cell.angle_beta   90.00
_cell.angle_gamma   90.00
#
_symmetry.space_group_name_H-M   'P 1'
#
loop_
_entity.id
_entity.type
_entity.pdbx_description
1 polymer ?
#
loop_
_entity_poly.entity_id
_entity_poly.type
_entity_poly.pdbx_seq_one_letter_code
_entity_poly.pdbx_strand_id
1 'polypeptide(L)'
;KFHHVSTDEVYGDLGQKDNLFTEETPYAPSSPYAASKASSDHLVRAWHRTFNLPTLITNCSNNYGPYQFPEKLIPLMILNAIEGKPLPVYGNGRQVRDWLYVDDHAKALLLVALEGEIGSTYNIGGNNQLQNIEVVKILCGILDDLAPSKIDGIRHFKELVTNVEDRAGHDLRYAIDSTKITKDLNWKPDETFAS
;
A
#
# COMPACT_ATOMS: atom_id res chain seq x y z
N LYS A 1 4.45 4.06 -25.48
CA LYS A 1 4.53 3.07 -24.37
C LYS A 1 3.17 2.95 -23.69
N PHE A 2 2.84 1.78 -23.20
CA PHE A 2 1.69 1.52 -22.35
C PHE A 2 2.19 1.12 -20.96
N HIS A 3 1.93 1.95 -19.95
CA HIS A 3 2.34 1.70 -18.57
C HIS A 3 1.11 1.30 -17.75
N HIS A 4 1.09 0.07 -17.26
CA HIS A 4 0.02 -0.47 -16.42
C HIS A 4 0.40 -0.36 -14.95
N VAL A 5 -0.39 0.37 -14.18
CA VAL A 5 -0.23 0.51 -12.73
C VAL A 5 -1.07 -0.55 -12.05
N SER A 6 -0.42 -1.48 -11.35
CA SER A 6 -1.02 -2.60 -10.64
C SER A 6 -0.75 -2.51 -9.13
N THR A 7 -0.84 -3.61 -8.42
CA THR A 7 -0.78 -3.70 -6.96
C THR A 7 0.03 -4.91 -6.52
N ASP A 8 0.63 -4.85 -5.35
CA ASP A 8 1.30 -5.98 -4.70
C ASP A 8 0.32 -7.11 -4.27
N GLU A 9 -0.96 -6.81 -4.15
CA GLU A 9 -1.99 -7.79 -3.80
C GLU A 9 -2.09 -8.94 -4.83
N VAL A 10 -1.58 -8.76 -6.05
CA VAL A 10 -1.54 -9.83 -7.07
C VAL A 10 -0.68 -11.02 -6.67
N TYR A 11 0.30 -10.81 -5.79
CA TYR A 11 1.19 -11.86 -5.30
C TYR A 11 0.54 -12.76 -4.24
N GLY A 12 -0.52 -12.30 -3.58
CA GLY A 12 -1.24 -13.02 -2.52
C GLY A 12 -0.77 -12.66 -1.12
N ASP A 13 -0.94 -13.58 -0.16
CA ASP A 13 -0.65 -13.36 1.25
C ASP A 13 0.73 -13.89 1.64
N LEU A 14 1.50 -13.10 2.40
CA LEU A 14 2.76 -13.51 3.00
C LEU A 14 2.55 -14.01 4.44
N GLY A 15 3.18 -15.12 4.77
CA GLY A 15 3.40 -15.48 6.16
C GLY A 15 4.31 -14.49 6.89
N GLN A 16 4.29 -14.51 8.22
CA GLN A 16 5.07 -13.56 9.04
C GLN A 16 6.59 -13.61 8.79
N LYS A 17 7.12 -14.77 8.36
CA LYS A 17 8.55 -15.03 8.19
C LYS A 17 8.97 -15.22 6.73
N ASP A 18 8.03 -15.08 5.80
CA ASP A 18 8.32 -15.28 4.39
C ASP A 18 9.16 -14.12 3.83
N ASN A 19 9.93 -14.42 2.80
CA ASN A 19 10.68 -13.41 2.07
C ASN A 19 9.71 -12.45 1.36
N LEU A 20 10.19 -11.24 1.10
CA LEU A 20 9.42 -10.24 0.35
C LEU A 20 9.07 -10.74 -1.06
N PHE A 21 7.95 -10.31 -1.60
CA PHE A 21 7.58 -10.57 -2.99
C PHE A 21 8.54 -9.85 -3.94
N THR A 22 9.08 -10.59 -4.88
CA THR A 22 9.86 -10.06 -5.99
C THR A 22 9.03 -10.11 -7.28
N GLU A 23 9.53 -9.51 -8.35
CA GLU A 23 8.89 -9.57 -9.67
C GLU A 23 8.82 -10.98 -10.26
N GLU A 24 9.63 -11.91 -9.73
CA GLU A 24 9.63 -13.34 -10.10
C GLU A 24 8.64 -14.18 -9.28
N THR A 25 8.06 -13.61 -8.23
CA THR A 25 7.08 -14.32 -7.39
C THR A 25 5.82 -14.65 -8.19
N PRO A 26 5.37 -15.92 -8.23
CA PRO A 26 4.13 -16.28 -8.90
C PRO A 26 2.92 -15.56 -8.31
N TYR A 27 2.00 -15.15 -9.15
CA TYR A 27 0.74 -14.53 -8.72
C TYR A 27 -0.16 -15.57 -8.05
N ALA A 28 -0.68 -15.22 -6.88
CA ALA A 28 -1.60 -16.05 -6.09
C ALA A 28 -2.68 -15.17 -5.39
N PRO A 29 -3.45 -14.37 -6.15
CA PRO A 29 -4.38 -13.40 -5.58
C PRO A 29 -5.45 -14.05 -4.72
N SER A 30 -5.73 -13.51 -3.54
CA SER A 30 -6.68 -14.04 -2.55
C SER A 30 -8.04 -13.33 -2.56
N SER A 31 -8.19 -12.24 -3.31
CA SER A 31 -9.46 -11.50 -3.40
C SER A 31 -9.91 -11.31 -4.86
N PRO A 32 -11.23 -11.08 -5.10
CA PRO A 32 -11.72 -10.76 -6.44
C PRO A 32 -11.05 -9.52 -7.06
N TYR A 33 -10.75 -8.51 -6.25
CA TYR A 33 -10.01 -7.33 -6.69
C TYR A 33 -8.60 -7.71 -7.14
N ALA A 34 -7.83 -8.40 -6.30
CA ALA A 34 -6.47 -8.82 -6.61
C ALA A 34 -6.44 -9.74 -7.85
N ALA A 35 -7.42 -10.66 -7.98
CA ALA A 35 -7.57 -11.52 -9.16
C ALA A 35 -7.85 -10.72 -10.45
N SER A 36 -8.68 -9.67 -10.38
CA SER A 36 -8.96 -8.80 -11.52
C SER A 36 -7.71 -8.03 -11.96
N LYS A 37 -6.90 -7.56 -11.01
CA LYS A 37 -5.63 -6.88 -11.29
C LYS A 37 -4.59 -7.83 -11.86
N ALA A 38 -4.45 -9.03 -11.30
CA ALA A 38 -3.58 -10.08 -11.84
C ALA A 38 -3.97 -10.45 -13.28
N SER A 39 -5.27 -10.57 -13.57
CA SER A 39 -5.76 -10.81 -14.94
C SER A 39 -5.36 -9.68 -15.89
N SER A 40 -5.45 -8.42 -15.45
CA SER A 40 -5.02 -7.26 -16.23
C SER A 40 -3.53 -7.29 -16.53
N ASP A 41 -2.71 -7.62 -15.53
CA ASP A 41 -1.25 -7.76 -15.69
C ASP A 41 -0.91 -8.85 -16.73
N HIS A 42 -1.59 -9.99 -16.66
CA HIS A 42 -1.40 -11.07 -17.64
C HIS A 42 -1.81 -10.65 -19.05
N LEU A 43 -2.89 -9.89 -19.21
CA LEU A 43 -3.31 -9.35 -20.52
C LEU A 43 -2.23 -8.41 -21.08
N VAL A 44 -1.69 -7.51 -20.26
CA VAL A 44 -0.63 -6.57 -20.67
C VAL A 44 0.62 -7.34 -21.14
N ARG A 45 1.06 -8.35 -20.39
CA ARG A 45 2.18 -9.22 -20.80
C ARG A 45 1.89 -9.99 -22.10
N ALA A 46 0.65 -10.48 -22.26
CA ALA A 46 0.25 -11.18 -23.46
C ALA A 46 0.25 -10.27 -24.70
N TRP A 47 -0.21 -9.04 -24.57
CA TRP A 47 -0.14 -8.04 -25.65
C TRP A 47 1.30 -7.70 -26.04
N HIS A 48 2.17 -7.54 -25.05
CA HIS A 48 3.60 -7.35 -25.31
C HIS A 48 4.16 -8.53 -26.11
N ARG A 49 3.98 -9.76 -25.59
CA ARG A 49 4.54 -10.97 -26.20
C ARG A 49 4.02 -11.26 -27.58
N THR A 50 2.71 -11.01 -27.83
CA THR A 50 2.06 -11.39 -29.10
C THR A 50 2.22 -10.32 -30.17
N PHE A 51 2.18 -9.06 -29.80
CA PHE A 51 2.09 -7.93 -30.74
C PHE A 51 3.23 -6.92 -30.60
N ASN A 52 4.22 -7.21 -29.74
CA ASN A 52 5.33 -6.29 -29.42
C ASN A 52 4.85 -4.92 -28.93
N LEU A 53 3.67 -4.85 -28.29
CA LEU A 53 3.22 -3.60 -27.66
C LEU A 53 4.27 -3.17 -26.63
N PRO A 54 4.80 -1.95 -26.68
CA PRO A 54 5.81 -1.49 -25.71
C PRO A 54 5.16 -1.23 -24.34
N THR A 55 5.13 -2.25 -23.50
CA THR A 55 4.47 -2.24 -22.19
C THR A 55 5.45 -2.14 -21.03
N LEU A 56 4.95 -1.60 -19.91
CA LEU A 56 5.57 -1.61 -18.59
C LEU A 56 4.49 -1.96 -17.57
N ILE A 57 4.85 -2.67 -16.51
CA ILE A 57 3.97 -2.95 -15.37
C ILE A 57 4.66 -2.48 -14.09
N THR A 58 3.90 -1.86 -13.21
CA THR A 58 4.36 -1.56 -11.85
C THR A 58 3.38 -2.14 -10.83
N ASN A 59 3.92 -2.84 -9.83
CA ASN A 59 3.16 -3.35 -8.69
C ASN A 59 3.55 -2.51 -7.47
N CYS A 60 2.62 -1.72 -6.93
CA CYS A 60 2.92 -0.84 -5.80
C CYS A 60 2.33 -1.37 -4.49
N SER A 61 2.99 -1.01 -3.39
CA SER A 61 2.49 -1.21 -2.03
C SER A 61 1.42 -0.17 -1.66
N ASN A 62 0.96 -0.18 -0.40
CA ASN A 62 -0.13 0.68 0.06
C ASN A 62 0.28 2.15 0.05
N ASN A 63 -0.38 2.94 -0.79
CA ASN A 63 -0.13 4.37 -0.86
C ASN A 63 -0.80 5.14 0.27
N TYR A 64 -0.16 6.22 0.72
CA TYR A 64 -0.74 7.21 1.61
C TYR A 64 -0.29 8.63 1.21
N GLY A 65 -1.04 9.63 1.61
CA GLY A 65 -0.70 11.04 1.37
C GLY A 65 -1.92 11.95 1.21
N PRO A 66 -1.68 13.23 0.90
CA PRO A 66 -2.74 14.20 0.66
C PRO A 66 -3.74 13.75 -0.40
N TYR A 67 -5.00 14.16 -0.23
CA TYR A 67 -6.12 13.87 -1.15
C TYR A 67 -6.50 12.39 -1.29
N GLN A 68 -5.97 11.50 -0.43
CA GLN A 68 -6.41 10.10 -0.42
C GLN A 68 -7.90 10.02 -0.10
N PHE A 69 -8.61 9.12 -0.80
CA PHE A 69 -10.07 8.99 -0.65
C PHE A 69 -10.46 8.61 0.79
N PRO A 70 -11.48 9.25 1.39
CA PRO A 70 -11.78 9.17 2.83
C PRO A 70 -12.21 7.80 3.36
N GLU A 71 -12.48 6.81 2.50
CA GLU A 71 -12.78 5.43 2.93
C GLU A 71 -11.51 4.63 3.32
N LYS A 72 -10.33 5.10 2.93
CA LYS A 72 -9.07 4.43 3.21
C LYS A 72 -8.64 4.65 4.66
N LEU A 73 -7.83 3.71 5.20
CA LEU A 73 -7.49 3.64 6.62
C LEU A 73 -7.07 5.01 7.20
N ILE A 74 -6.04 5.62 6.63
CA ILE A 74 -5.45 6.84 7.20
C ILE A 74 -6.46 8.01 7.22
N PRO A 75 -7.03 8.44 6.08
CA PRO A 75 -7.97 9.57 6.11
C PRO A 75 -9.26 9.26 6.90
N LEU A 76 -9.74 8.00 6.88
CA LEU A 76 -10.90 7.60 7.68
C LEU A 76 -10.63 7.76 9.18
N MET A 77 -9.47 7.30 9.67
CA MET A 77 -9.10 7.43 11.09
C MET A 77 -8.97 8.89 11.51
N ILE A 78 -8.33 9.72 10.66
CA ILE A 78 -8.19 11.15 10.93
C ILE A 78 -9.57 11.84 11.05
N LEU A 79 -10.45 11.63 10.08
CA LEU A 79 -11.78 12.23 10.06
C LEU A 79 -12.61 11.76 11.25
N ASN A 80 -12.65 10.46 11.51
CA ASN A 80 -13.39 9.92 12.64
C ASN A 80 -12.86 10.46 13.97
N ALA A 81 -11.55 10.55 14.16
CA ALA A 81 -10.94 11.08 15.37
C ALA A 81 -11.37 12.52 15.61
N ILE A 82 -11.26 13.39 14.61
CA ILE A 82 -11.66 14.82 14.71
C ILE A 82 -13.14 14.97 15.03
N GLU A 83 -14.00 14.09 14.52
CA GLU A 83 -15.44 14.07 14.75
C GLU A 83 -15.85 13.33 16.03
N GLY A 84 -14.93 12.74 16.79
CA GLY A 84 -15.21 11.95 17.98
C GLY A 84 -15.90 10.62 17.72
N LYS A 85 -15.81 10.12 16.52
CA LYS A 85 -16.37 8.83 16.10
C LYS A 85 -15.42 7.68 16.43
N PRO A 86 -15.93 6.44 16.60
CA PRO A 86 -15.09 5.27 16.78
C PRO A 86 -14.05 5.10 15.65
N LEU A 87 -12.85 4.67 16.02
CA LEU A 87 -11.77 4.32 15.07
C LEU A 87 -11.78 2.79 14.86
N PRO A 88 -12.46 2.28 13.81
CA PRO A 88 -12.65 0.85 13.64
C PRO A 88 -11.38 0.17 13.17
N VAL A 89 -10.87 -0.79 13.95
CA VAL A 89 -9.75 -1.64 13.59
C VAL A 89 -10.25 -3.06 13.36
N TYR A 90 -10.06 -3.58 12.16
CA TYR A 90 -10.48 -4.93 11.77
C TYR A 90 -9.69 -6.01 12.53
N GLY A 91 -10.42 -6.98 13.11
CA GLY A 91 -9.84 -8.04 13.91
C GLY A 91 -9.01 -7.49 15.07
N ASN A 92 -7.75 -7.89 15.17
CA ASN A 92 -6.80 -7.39 16.16
C ASN A 92 -5.82 -6.34 15.59
N GLY A 93 -5.98 -5.93 14.34
CA GLY A 93 -5.16 -4.93 13.66
C GLY A 93 -3.72 -5.37 13.34
N ARG A 94 -3.43 -6.68 13.39
CA ARG A 94 -2.07 -7.22 13.16
C ARG A 94 -1.70 -7.40 11.70
N GLN A 95 -2.62 -7.10 10.78
CA GLN A 95 -2.32 -7.14 9.36
C GLN A 95 -1.22 -6.13 9.05
N VAL A 96 -0.17 -6.59 8.36
CA VAL A 96 1.00 -5.77 8.01
C VAL A 96 0.86 -5.26 6.59
N ARG A 97 1.13 -3.98 6.42
CA ARG A 97 1.18 -3.32 5.10
C ARG A 97 2.49 -2.56 4.95
N ASP A 98 3.02 -2.53 3.76
CA ASP A 98 4.12 -1.65 3.40
C ASP A 98 3.55 -0.31 2.91
N TRP A 99 3.95 0.79 3.54
CA TRP A 99 3.37 2.11 3.31
C TRP A 99 4.30 2.96 2.45
N LEU A 100 3.77 3.42 1.32
CA LEU A 100 4.48 4.20 0.32
C LEU A 100 3.87 5.60 0.20
N TYR A 101 4.68 6.64 0.39
CA TYR A 101 4.21 8.01 0.22
C TYR A 101 3.87 8.29 -1.25
N VAL A 102 2.75 8.97 -1.48
CA VAL A 102 2.18 9.11 -2.83
C VAL A 102 3.08 9.85 -3.81
N ASP A 103 3.84 10.87 -3.36
CA ASP A 103 4.75 11.60 -4.24
C ASP A 103 5.96 10.73 -4.63
N ASP A 104 6.45 9.88 -3.74
CA ASP A 104 7.50 8.93 -4.08
C ASP A 104 7.01 7.90 -5.09
N HIS A 105 5.78 7.43 -4.94
CA HIS A 105 5.16 6.57 -5.94
C HIS A 105 5.03 7.29 -7.30
N ALA A 106 4.56 8.53 -7.31
CA ALA A 106 4.43 9.31 -8.55
C ALA A 106 5.79 9.51 -9.25
N LYS A 107 6.86 9.81 -8.48
CA LYS A 107 8.23 9.89 -9.00
C LYS A 107 8.67 8.55 -9.62
N ALA A 108 8.42 7.42 -8.92
CA ALA A 108 8.74 6.10 -9.44
C ALA A 108 8.01 5.78 -10.74
N LEU A 109 6.69 6.07 -10.80
CA LEU A 109 5.89 5.86 -12.02
C LEU A 109 6.44 6.65 -13.20
N LEU A 110 6.76 7.94 -12.99
CA LEU A 110 7.35 8.78 -14.03
C LEU A 110 8.69 8.23 -14.50
N LEU A 111 9.56 7.84 -13.57
CA LEU A 111 10.87 7.29 -13.89
C LEU A 111 10.76 5.98 -14.69
N VAL A 112 9.90 5.05 -14.27
CA VAL A 112 9.64 3.81 -15.01
C VAL A 112 9.06 4.11 -16.39
N ALA A 113 8.14 5.07 -16.52
CA ALA A 113 7.58 5.45 -17.83
C ALA A 113 8.64 6.00 -18.80
N LEU A 114 9.62 6.73 -18.31
CA LEU A 114 10.69 7.34 -19.11
C LEU A 114 11.82 6.36 -19.42
N GLU A 115 12.33 5.67 -18.41
CA GLU A 115 13.59 4.95 -18.44
C GLU A 115 13.44 3.42 -18.28
N GLY A 116 12.27 2.92 -17.85
CA GLY A 116 12.03 1.51 -17.65
C GLY A 116 12.22 0.68 -18.91
N GLU A 117 12.75 -0.53 -18.72
CA GLU A 117 12.94 -1.51 -19.78
C GLU A 117 11.60 -2.04 -20.28
N ILE A 118 11.37 -1.94 -21.58
CA ILE A 118 10.13 -2.40 -22.21
C ILE A 118 9.89 -3.89 -21.97
N GLY A 119 8.70 -4.25 -21.59
CA GLY A 119 8.30 -5.62 -21.23
C GLY A 119 8.55 -5.97 -19.76
N SER A 120 9.26 -5.14 -19.02
CA SER A 120 9.58 -5.38 -17.62
C SER A 120 8.44 -5.03 -16.67
N THR A 121 8.48 -5.69 -15.50
CA THR A 121 7.69 -5.37 -14.30
C THR A 121 8.63 -4.79 -13.25
N TYR A 122 8.16 -3.80 -12.47
CA TYR A 122 8.87 -3.22 -11.33
C TYR A 122 7.98 -3.16 -10.10
N ASN A 123 8.49 -3.67 -8.98
CA ASN A 123 7.88 -3.49 -7.67
C ASN A 123 8.28 -2.14 -7.09
N ILE A 124 7.30 -1.41 -6.53
CA ILE A 124 7.50 -0.09 -5.93
C ILE A 124 6.96 -0.11 -4.50
N GLY A 125 7.85 -0.28 -3.52
CA GLY A 125 7.52 -0.36 -2.10
C GLY A 125 8.14 0.77 -1.29
N GLY A 126 7.50 1.10 -0.15
CA GLY A 126 7.96 2.14 0.76
C GLY A 126 9.03 1.68 1.74
N ASN A 127 9.25 0.36 1.87
CA ASN A 127 10.08 -0.26 2.90
C ASN A 127 9.64 0.11 4.34
N ASN A 128 8.36 0.43 4.52
CA ASN A 128 7.74 0.86 5.77
C ASN A 128 6.66 -0.13 6.20
N GLN A 129 7.05 -1.32 6.65
CA GLN A 129 6.13 -2.36 7.07
C GLN A 129 5.61 -2.08 8.49
N LEU A 130 4.32 -1.77 8.60
CA LEU A 130 3.65 -1.50 9.87
C LEU A 130 2.36 -2.30 9.98
N GLN A 131 2.03 -2.71 11.21
CA GLN A 131 0.71 -3.25 11.50
C GLN A 131 -0.34 -2.14 11.44
N ASN A 132 -1.56 -2.45 11.00
CA ASN A 132 -2.65 -1.47 10.95
C ASN A 132 -2.90 -0.80 12.30
N ILE A 133 -2.81 -1.55 13.40
CA ILE A 133 -2.96 -0.99 14.76
C ILE A 133 -1.83 -0.03 15.14
N GLU A 134 -0.61 -0.24 14.63
CA GLU A 134 0.52 0.68 14.85
C GLU A 134 0.30 1.98 14.11
N VAL A 135 -0.13 1.91 12.85
CA VAL A 135 -0.52 3.08 12.05
C VAL A 135 -1.58 3.92 12.78
N VAL A 136 -2.64 3.28 13.26
CA VAL A 136 -3.71 3.99 14.00
C VAL A 136 -3.17 4.64 15.28
N LYS A 137 -2.29 3.98 16.02
CA LYS A 137 -1.67 4.56 17.23
C LYS A 137 -0.78 5.76 16.90
N ILE A 138 0.01 5.69 15.83
CA ILE A 138 0.85 6.81 15.37
C ILE A 138 -0.05 8.00 15.00
N LEU A 139 -1.10 7.78 14.24
CA LEU A 139 -2.05 8.83 13.87
C LEU A 139 -2.72 9.47 15.09
N CYS A 140 -3.14 8.67 16.08
CA CYS A 140 -3.69 9.20 17.32
C CYS A 140 -2.69 10.09 18.06
N GLY A 141 -1.43 9.69 18.15
CA GLY A 141 -0.39 10.50 18.78
C GLY A 141 -0.16 11.83 18.06
N ILE A 142 -0.05 11.80 16.73
CA ILE A 142 0.10 13.02 15.92
C ILE A 142 -1.11 13.95 16.09
N LEU A 143 -2.31 13.41 16.11
CA LEU A 143 -3.54 14.19 16.31
C LEU A 143 -3.64 14.77 17.72
N ASP A 144 -3.22 14.02 18.74
CA ASP A 144 -3.16 14.52 20.13
C ASP A 144 -2.28 15.77 20.23
N ASP A 145 -1.16 15.80 19.48
CA ASP A 145 -0.21 16.92 19.46
C ASP A 145 -0.70 18.10 18.60
N LEU A 146 -1.19 17.83 17.40
CA LEU A 146 -1.53 18.86 16.42
C LEU A 146 -2.96 19.44 16.58
N ALA A 147 -3.89 18.62 17.00
CA ALA A 147 -5.30 18.96 17.12
C ALA A 147 -5.92 18.35 18.38
N PRO A 148 -5.46 18.74 19.59
CA PRO A 148 -5.95 18.16 20.84
C PRO A 148 -7.48 18.07 20.89
N SER A 149 -7.98 16.93 21.35
CA SER A 149 -9.42 16.67 21.40
C SER A 149 -10.16 17.75 22.19
N LYS A 150 -11.22 18.30 21.58
CA LYS A 150 -12.18 19.20 22.23
C LYS A 150 -13.47 18.48 22.59
N ILE A 151 -13.48 17.15 22.51
CA ILE A 151 -14.65 16.32 22.73
C ILE A 151 -14.71 15.99 24.22
N ASP A 152 -15.85 16.27 24.84
CA ASP A 152 -16.07 16.00 26.27
C ASP A 152 -15.85 14.50 26.56
N GLY A 153 -15.01 14.23 27.56
CA GLY A 153 -14.69 12.86 27.99
C GLY A 153 -13.58 12.17 27.23
N ILE A 154 -13.07 12.73 26.13
CA ILE A 154 -11.95 12.18 25.35
C ILE A 154 -10.69 12.99 25.59
N ARG A 155 -9.70 12.39 26.23
CA ARG A 155 -8.38 13.02 26.47
C ARG A 155 -7.37 12.70 25.36
N HIS A 156 -7.44 11.47 24.84
CA HIS A 156 -6.54 10.98 23.80
C HIS A 156 -7.36 10.27 22.73
N PHE A 157 -7.07 10.54 21.47
CA PHE A 157 -7.78 9.91 20.35
C PHE A 157 -7.69 8.38 20.32
N LYS A 158 -6.65 7.79 20.92
CA LYS A 158 -6.53 6.33 21.09
C LYS A 158 -7.70 5.71 21.88
N GLU A 159 -8.42 6.50 22.70
CA GLU A 159 -9.59 6.02 23.45
C GLU A 159 -10.80 5.72 22.55
N LEU A 160 -10.77 6.24 21.32
CA LEU A 160 -11.78 5.97 20.30
C LEU A 160 -11.55 4.66 19.53
N VAL A 161 -10.38 4.03 19.69
CA VAL A 161 -10.05 2.80 18.97
C VAL A 161 -10.98 1.67 19.39
N THR A 162 -11.65 1.06 18.41
CA THR A 162 -12.56 -0.06 18.61
C THR A 162 -12.21 -1.20 17.67
N ASN A 163 -12.18 -2.43 18.20
CA ASN A 163 -12.02 -3.60 17.35
C ASN A 163 -13.39 -3.99 16.75
N VAL A 164 -13.40 -4.25 15.46
CA VAL A 164 -14.56 -4.71 14.71
C VAL A 164 -14.28 -6.09 14.11
N GLU A 165 -15.32 -6.80 13.68
CA GLU A 165 -15.19 -8.09 13.01
C GLU A 165 -14.26 -7.98 11.80
N ASP A 166 -13.37 -8.96 11.62
CA ASP A 166 -12.42 -8.95 10.52
C ASP A 166 -13.09 -9.24 9.17
N ARG A 167 -12.50 -8.74 8.12
CA ARG A 167 -13.01 -8.94 6.76
C ARG A 167 -12.73 -10.35 6.27
N ALA A 168 -13.66 -10.94 5.52
CA ALA A 168 -13.41 -12.18 4.81
C ALA A 168 -12.24 -12.00 3.81
N GLY A 169 -11.31 -12.96 3.79
CA GLY A 169 -10.13 -12.90 2.90
C GLY A 169 -9.16 -11.75 3.20
N HIS A 170 -9.06 -11.33 4.47
CA HIS A 170 -8.15 -10.27 4.88
C HIS A 170 -6.74 -10.83 5.04
N ASP A 171 -5.90 -10.63 4.04
CA ASP A 171 -4.52 -11.11 4.01
C ASP A 171 -3.69 -10.55 5.17
N LEU A 172 -2.83 -11.39 5.72
CA LEU A 172 -2.04 -11.10 6.89
C LEU A 172 -0.95 -10.07 6.59
N ARG A 173 -0.23 -10.24 5.48
CA ARG A 173 0.92 -9.39 5.18
C ARG A 173 1.10 -9.17 3.69
N TYR A 174 1.27 -7.90 3.30
CA TYR A 174 1.81 -7.51 2.00
C TYR A 174 3.13 -6.79 2.21
N ALA A 175 4.16 -7.25 1.52
CA ALA A 175 5.46 -6.59 1.51
C ALA A 175 6.24 -7.00 0.26
N ILE A 176 6.79 -6.03 -0.45
CA ILE A 176 7.48 -6.23 -1.72
C ILE A 176 8.93 -5.79 -1.65
N ASP A 177 9.74 -6.43 -2.48
CA ASP A 177 11.14 -6.09 -2.67
C ASP A 177 11.28 -5.11 -3.83
N SER A 178 11.79 -3.92 -3.55
CA SER A 178 12.04 -2.85 -4.55
C SER A 178 13.49 -2.82 -5.05
N THR A 179 14.26 -3.91 -4.85
CA THR A 179 15.67 -3.97 -5.25
C THR A 179 15.86 -3.77 -6.75
N LYS A 180 14.96 -4.31 -7.57
CA LYS A 180 15.05 -4.19 -9.03
C LYS A 180 14.97 -2.74 -9.48
N ILE A 181 13.95 -1.99 -9.07
CA ILE A 181 13.81 -0.58 -9.46
C ILE A 181 14.99 0.26 -8.93
N THR A 182 15.47 -0.03 -7.72
CA THR A 182 16.65 0.63 -7.17
C THR A 182 17.89 0.36 -8.02
N LYS A 183 18.12 -0.89 -8.42
CA LYS A 183 19.29 -1.29 -9.19
C LYS A 183 19.24 -0.75 -10.62
N ASP A 184 18.09 -0.88 -11.28
CA ASP A 184 17.95 -0.58 -12.71
C ASP A 184 17.78 0.92 -12.97
N LEU A 185 17.09 1.63 -12.06
CA LEU A 185 16.69 3.02 -12.25
C LEU A 185 17.16 3.97 -11.13
N ASN A 186 17.98 3.48 -10.19
CA ASN A 186 18.48 4.24 -9.03
C ASN A 186 17.39 4.95 -8.21
N TRP A 187 16.18 4.38 -8.17
CA TRP A 187 15.08 4.91 -7.38
C TRP A 187 15.03 4.26 -5.98
N LYS A 188 14.70 5.05 -5.00
CA LYS A 188 14.32 4.63 -3.65
C LYS A 188 13.31 5.63 -3.09
N PRO A 189 12.44 5.24 -2.13
CA PRO A 189 11.58 6.21 -1.48
C PRO A 189 12.40 7.23 -0.70
N ASP A 190 12.00 8.50 -0.76
CA ASP A 190 12.59 9.59 0.01
C ASP A 190 11.99 9.67 1.41
N GLU A 191 10.68 9.37 1.54
CA GLU A 191 9.94 9.49 2.78
C GLU A 191 9.84 8.17 3.54
N THR A 192 9.82 8.27 4.85
CA THR A 192 9.45 7.19 5.77
C THR A 192 8.06 7.45 6.33
N PHE A 193 7.46 6.47 6.99
CA PHE A 193 6.15 6.70 7.64
C PHE A 193 6.22 7.67 8.83
N ALA A 194 7.42 7.98 9.32
CA ALA A 194 7.67 8.86 10.46
C ALA A 194 8.14 10.28 10.06
N SER A 195 8.46 10.50 8.77
CA SER A 195 8.89 11.81 8.25
C SER A 195 7.73 12.73 7.90
#